data_050bb6409fadaeb95b50b7c50adfbc8a
#
_entry.id   050bb6409fadaeb95b50b7c50adfbc8a
#
_cell.length_a   1.000
_cell.length_b   1.000
_cell.length_c   1.000
_cell.angle_alpha   90.00
_cell.angle_beta   90.00
_cell.angle_gamma   90.00
#
_symmetry.space_group_name_H-M   'P 1'
#
loop_
_entity.id
_entity.type
_entity.pdbx_description
1 polymer ?
#
loop_
_entity_poly.entity_id
_entity_poly.type
_entity_poly.pdbx_seq_one_letter_code
_entity_poly.pdbx_strand_id
1 'polypeptide(L)'
;MQVICPSVYLIARFVSRCTLFSPLEYIPDFPEHWKERMENRMYQVLYRKWRPKSFSDVVGQSQVTVTLKNELIAGRTAHAYLFTGSRGTGKTTCAKILAKAVNCLHPQNGDPCGECEICKGIDDGSIMDIVEIDAASNNGVENIRSLREEANFTPATAKYRVYIIDEVHMLSTGAFNALLKTLEEPPAYVIFILATTEVHKLPATILSRCQRFDFRRIPAKKISQRLCYVAEQEGACLDPEAGTLIARLSDGALRDALSLLDQCFGQDRHVTVEVVNRTAGLTGSNHLFSLSEAIKKKDSAAALSMIDELYNASKDMTRLCEELATHFRNMMLIKTMKDARSILAITEEEYENLKNQTAGSSLPEILHWLDTMQSTLERMYRSINRRTEIEMAIIRLCSPELDNTPEALIRRITALEHGGVRQSTIQQNHEISDSDRKSTRLNSSHSAKSRMPSSA
;
A
#
# COMPACT_ATOMS: atom_id res chain seq x y z
N MET A 1 -4.90 -50.40 -14.61
CA MET A 1 -6.32 -50.21 -14.97
C MET A 1 -7.00 -49.61 -13.75
N GLN A 2 -7.07 -48.28 -13.70
CA GLN A 2 -7.82 -47.57 -12.65
C GLN A 2 -9.26 -47.39 -13.13
N VAL A 3 -10.19 -47.89 -12.35
CA VAL A 3 -11.63 -47.79 -12.60
C VAL A 3 -12.08 -46.38 -12.28
N ILE A 4 -12.34 -45.56 -13.32
CA ILE A 4 -12.88 -44.23 -13.18
C ILE A 4 -14.39 -44.34 -12.89
N CYS A 5 -14.81 -43.79 -11.79
CA CYS A 5 -16.20 -43.78 -11.29
C CYS A 5 -17.15 -43.14 -12.34
N PRO A 6 -18.29 -43.78 -12.67
CA PRO A 6 -19.21 -43.30 -13.72
C PRO A 6 -19.81 -41.91 -13.49
N SER A 7 -19.80 -41.41 -12.28
CA SER A 7 -20.37 -40.12 -11.91
C SER A 7 -19.61 -38.91 -12.48
N VAL A 8 -18.33 -39.06 -12.82
CA VAL A 8 -17.50 -37.97 -13.37
C VAL A 8 -17.77 -37.74 -14.86
N TYR A 9 -18.18 -38.81 -15.56
CA TYR A 9 -18.45 -38.74 -17.00
C TYR A 9 -19.79 -38.03 -17.35
N LEU A 10 -20.73 -38.02 -16.40
CA LEU A 10 -22.01 -37.31 -16.59
C LEU A 10 -21.87 -35.81 -16.42
N ILE A 11 -21.01 -35.34 -15.51
CA ILE A 11 -20.77 -33.92 -15.24
C ILE A 11 -19.99 -33.29 -16.40
N ALA A 12 -19.01 -33.96 -17.00
CA ALA A 12 -18.22 -33.45 -18.12
C ALA A 12 -19.04 -33.28 -19.41
N ARG A 13 -20.11 -34.06 -19.61
CA ARG A 13 -21.00 -33.96 -20.80
C ARG A 13 -22.05 -32.84 -20.68
N PHE A 14 -22.35 -32.38 -19.44
CA PHE A 14 -23.31 -31.31 -19.19
C PHE A 14 -22.65 -29.91 -19.32
N VAL A 15 -21.37 -29.76 -18.94
CA VAL A 15 -20.64 -28.50 -19.01
C VAL A 15 -20.29 -28.12 -20.46
N SER A 16 -20.19 -29.09 -21.38
CA SER A 16 -19.83 -28.84 -22.79
C SER A 16 -20.98 -28.33 -23.68
N ARG A 17 -22.21 -28.21 -23.18
CA ARG A 17 -23.40 -27.80 -23.96
C ARG A 17 -24.05 -26.48 -23.54
N CYS A 18 -23.57 -25.83 -22.49
CA CYS A 18 -24.13 -24.56 -22.00
C CYS A 18 -23.19 -23.37 -22.20
N THR A 19 -22.96 -22.98 -23.44
CA THR A 19 -22.35 -21.69 -23.75
C THR A 19 -23.40 -20.73 -24.32
N LEU A 20 -24.49 -20.45 -23.61
CA LEU A 20 -25.42 -19.34 -23.96
C LEU A 20 -26.64 -19.31 -23.02
N PHE A 21 -26.47 -19.26 -21.70
CA PHE A 21 -27.57 -18.74 -20.85
C PHE A 21 -27.03 -18.36 -19.46
N SER A 22 -27.52 -17.24 -18.96
CA SER A 22 -27.32 -16.68 -17.62
C SER A 22 -27.51 -17.73 -16.51
N PRO A 23 -26.67 -17.73 -15.46
CA PRO A 23 -26.67 -18.81 -14.49
C PRO A 23 -27.82 -18.68 -13.48
N LEU A 24 -28.47 -19.78 -13.19
CA LEU A 24 -29.17 -20.10 -11.97
C LEU A 24 -30.70 -19.96 -11.87
N GLU A 25 -31.44 -19.61 -12.93
CA GLU A 25 -32.91 -19.48 -12.73
C GLU A 25 -33.79 -20.63 -13.24
N TYR A 26 -33.27 -21.68 -13.85
CA TYR A 26 -34.16 -22.77 -14.33
C TYR A 26 -33.51 -24.16 -14.32
N ILE A 27 -33.42 -24.77 -13.15
CA ILE A 27 -33.31 -26.23 -12.98
C ILE A 27 -34.36 -26.65 -11.94
N PRO A 28 -35.52 -27.22 -12.36
CA PRO A 28 -36.64 -27.43 -11.45
C PRO A 28 -36.49 -28.57 -10.40
N ASP A 29 -35.45 -29.39 -10.44
CA ASP A 29 -35.37 -30.59 -9.60
C ASP A 29 -34.01 -30.79 -8.91
N PHE A 30 -33.45 -29.74 -8.31
CA PHE A 30 -32.36 -29.95 -7.36
C PHE A 30 -32.98 -30.12 -5.96
N PRO A 31 -32.74 -31.25 -5.29
CA PRO A 31 -33.18 -31.45 -3.89
C PRO A 31 -32.68 -30.33 -2.99
N GLU A 32 -33.52 -29.80 -2.12
CA GLU A 32 -33.20 -28.62 -1.24
C GLU A 32 -31.92 -28.86 -0.43
N HIS A 33 -31.62 -30.08 -0.01
CA HIS A 33 -30.39 -30.45 0.70
C HIS A 33 -29.10 -30.25 -0.14
N TRP A 34 -29.20 -30.16 -1.49
CA TRP A 34 -28.06 -29.82 -2.35
C TRP A 34 -27.89 -28.32 -2.47
N LYS A 35 -28.97 -27.52 -2.40
CA LYS A 35 -28.88 -26.04 -2.34
C LYS A 35 -28.25 -25.61 -1.04
N GLU A 36 -28.68 -26.12 0.10
CA GLU A 36 -28.04 -25.90 1.41
C GLU A 36 -26.56 -26.36 1.46
N ARG A 37 -26.22 -27.48 0.80
CA ARG A 37 -24.83 -27.94 0.69
C ARG A 37 -23.97 -27.08 -0.24
N MET A 38 -24.54 -26.43 -1.25
CA MET A 38 -23.81 -25.49 -2.12
C MET A 38 -23.67 -24.12 -1.48
N GLU A 39 -24.68 -23.60 -0.82
CA GLU A 39 -24.62 -22.33 -0.08
C GLU A 39 -23.66 -22.42 1.13
N ASN A 40 -23.57 -23.59 1.79
CA ASN A 40 -22.62 -23.84 2.88
C ASN A 40 -21.18 -24.16 2.44
N ARG A 41 -20.84 -24.12 1.13
CA ARG A 41 -19.51 -24.45 0.61
C ARG A 41 -18.75 -23.29 -0.03
N MET A 42 -19.33 -22.13 -0.22
CA MET A 42 -18.57 -20.98 -0.66
C MET A 42 -17.84 -20.37 0.54
N TYR A 43 -16.53 -20.59 0.58
CA TYR A 43 -15.67 -19.99 1.58
C TYR A 43 -15.74 -18.45 1.46
N GLN A 44 -16.14 -17.80 2.55
CA GLN A 44 -16.16 -16.36 2.63
C GLN A 44 -14.91 -15.86 3.35
N VAL A 45 -14.09 -15.08 2.65
CA VAL A 45 -12.86 -14.50 3.19
C VAL A 45 -13.12 -13.70 4.47
N LEU A 46 -12.21 -13.77 5.44
CA LEU A 46 -12.39 -13.22 6.79
C LEU A 46 -12.73 -11.72 6.78
N TYR A 47 -12.11 -10.90 5.94
CA TYR A 47 -12.40 -9.46 5.90
C TYR A 47 -13.82 -9.12 5.44
N ARG A 48 -14.54 -10.04 4.76
CA ARG A 48 -15.97 -9.91 4.43
C ARG A 48 -16.85 -10.45 5.54
N LYS A 49 -16.55 -11.64 6.06
CA LYS A 49 -17.29 -12.29 7.13
C LYS A 49 -17.31 -11.46 8.41
N TRP A 50 -16.16 -10.89 8.78
CA TRP A 50 -15.96 -10.09 10.00
C TRP A 50 -16.08 -8.58 9.79
N ARG A 51 -16.76 -8.17 8.71
CA ARG A 51 -17.01 -6.75 8.46
C ARG A 51 -17.94 -6.20 9.54
N PRO A 52 -17.58 -5.10 10.25
CA PRO A 52 -18.42 -4.48 11.25
C PRO A 52 -19.81 -4.16 10.74
N LYS A 53 -20.83 -4.49 11.52
CA LYS A 53 -22.26 -4.23 11.21
C LYS A 53 -22.82 -3.03 11.96
N SER A 54 -22.17 -2.61 13.04
CA SER A 54 -22.52 -1.45 13.87
C SER A 54 -21.31 -0.53 14.06
N PHE A 55 -21.53 0.74 14.44
CA PHE A 55 -20.44 1.65 14.80
C PHE A 55 -19.67 1.18 16.02
N SER A 56 -20.33 0.44 16.92
CA SER A 56 -19.72 -0.13 18.13
C SER A 56 -18.69 -1.21 17.81
N ASP A 57 -18.83 -1.91 16.68
CA ASP A 57 -17.91 -2.96 16.22
C ASP A 57 -16.68 -2.40 15.48
N VAL A 58 -16.71 -1.11 15.12
CA VAL A 58 -15.62 -0.50 14.36
C VAL A 58 -14.40 -0.31 15.22
N VAL A 59 -13.29 -0.92 14.82
CA VAL A 59 -12.03 -0.91 15.57
C VAL A 59 -11.25 0.38 15.31
N GLY A 60 -10.82 1.05 16.36
CA GLY A 60 -9.79 2.10 16.29
C GLY A 60 -10.26 3.48 15.84
N GLN A 61 -11.54 3.67 15.48
CA GLN A 61 -12.08 4.93 14.94
C GLN A 61 -13.09 5.62 15.89
N SER A 62 -12.88 5.52 17.19
CA SER A 62 -13.84 6.02 18.20
C SER A 62 -14.22 7.50 18.02
N GLN A 63 -13.29 8.37 17.59
CA GLN A 63 -13.58 9.77 17.31
C GLN A 63 -14.63 9.97 16.19
N VAL A 64 -14.59 9.13 15.15
CA VAL A 64 -15.54 9.17 14.04
C VAL A 64 -16.87 8.56 14.45
N THR A 65 -16.83 7.35 15.01
CA THR A 65 -18.03 6.58 15.35
C THR A 65 -18.89 7.27 16.42
N VAL A 66 -18.26 7.84 17.46
CA VAL A 66 -18.97 8.58 18.52
C VAL A 66 -19.63 9.83 17.97
N THR A 67 -18.93 10.60 17.11
CA THR A 67 -19.51 11.81 16.49
C THR A 67 -20.70 11.46 15.61
N LEU A 68 -20.58 10.46 14.72
CA LEU A 68 -21.67 10.02 13.85
C LEU A 68 -22.88 9.53 14.66
N LYS A 69 -22.67 8.75 15.72
CA LYS A 69 -23.75 8.30 16.61
C LYS A 69 -24.47 9.47 17.27
N ASN A 70 -23.73 10.44 17.79
CA ASN A 70 -24.31 11.62 18.44
C ASN A 70 -25.14 12.47 17.46
N GLU A 71 -24.68 12.63 16.21
CA GLU A 71 -25.41 13.32 15.14
C GLU A 71 -26.74 12.60 14.82
N LEU A 72 -26.68 11.27 14.69
CA LEU A 72 -27.88 10.45 14.43
C LEU A 72 -28.88 10.52 15.58
N ILE A 73 -28.43 10.46 16.84
CA ILE A 73 -29.29 10.60 18.02
C ILE A 73 -29.93 11.99 18.06
N ALA A 74 -29.16 13.03 17.71
CA ALA A 74 -29.66 14.41 17.66
C ALA A 74 -30.55 14.72 16.44
N GLY A 75 -30.71 13.76 15.51
CA GLY A 75 -31.45 13.97 14.25
C GLY A 75 -30.77 14.96 13.29
N ARG A 76 -29.48 15.21 13.46
CA ARG A 76 -28.71 16.19 12.67
C ARG A 76 -27.87 15.46 11.61
N THR A 77 -28.54 14.94 10.58
CA THR A 77 -27.84 14.32 9.45
C THR A 77 -27.44 15.36 8.42
N ALA A 78 -26.19 15.36 8.00
CA ALA A 78 -25.72 16.19 6.89
C ALA A 78 -26.15 15.57 5.54
N HIS A 79 -26.29 16.42 4.53
CA HIS A 79 -26.58 15.97 3.15
C HIS A 79 -25.38 15.32 2.48
N ALA A 80 -24.15 15.63 2.91
CA ALA A 80 -22.92 15.09 2.34
C ALA A 80 -21.85 14.86 3.41
N TYR A 81 -21.29 13.66 3.40
CA TYR A 81 -20.18 13.21 4.26
C TYR A 81 -18.96 12.91 3.40
N LEU A 82 -17.78 13.27 3.90
CA LEU A 82 -16.52 12.93 3.26
C LEU A 82 -15.63 12.16 4.25
N PHE A 83 -15.38 10.89 3.96
CA PHE A 83 -14.53 10.00 4.73
C PHE A 83 -13.14 9.93 4.10
N THR A 84 -12.13 10.42 4.82
CA THR A 84 -10.74 10.49 4.34
C THR A 84 -9.84 9.60 5.19
N GLY A 85 -8.78 9.06 4.60
CA GLY A 85 -7.78 8.24 5.31
C GLY A 85 -7.25 7.06 4.52
N SER A 86 -6.23 6.38 5.04
CA SER A 86 -5.57 5.26 4.36
C SER A 86 -6.53 4.13 4.00
N ARG A 87 -6.13 3.29 3.03
CA ARG A 87 -6.88 2.09 2.67
C ARG A 87 -7.02 1.15 3.88
N GLY A 88 -8.11 0.40 3.96
CA GLY A 88 -8.30 -0.63 5.00
C GLY A 88 -8.64 -0.11 6.40
N THR A 89 -8.81 1.20 6.62
CA THR A 89 -9.13 1.83 7.92
C THR A 89 -10.60 1.84 8.29
N GLY A 90 -11.50 1.40 7.39
CA GLY A 90 -12.93 1.24 7.69
C GLY A 90 -13.85 2.30 7.08
N LYS A 91 -13.39 3.16 6.15
CA LYS A 91 -14.19 4.21 5.49
C LYS A 91 -15.49 3.67 4.87
N THR A 92 -15.36 2.75 3.92
CA THR A 92 -16.53 2.15 3.21
C THR A 92 -17.42 1.35 4.16
N THR A 93 -16.83 0.75 5.21
CA THR A 93 -17.60 0.05 6.25
C THR A 93 -18.47 1.04 7.05
N CYS A 94 -17.89 2.14 7.54
CA CYS A 94 -18.64 3.19 8.23
C CYS A 94 -19.68 3.85 7.32
N ALA A 95 -19.38 4.01 6.01
CA ALA A 95 -20.36 4.51 5.04
C ALA A 95 -21.60 3.60 4.96
N LYS A 96 -21.40 2.28 4.89
CA LYS A 96 -22.50 1.31 4.89
C LYS A 96 -23.29 1.30 6.20
N ILE A 97 -22.58 1.38 7.34
CA ILE A 97 -23.22 1.47 8.65
C ILE A 97 -24.06 2.75 8.76
N LEU A 98 -23.52 3.90 8.29
CA LEU A 98 -24.23 5.17 8.28
C LEU A 98 -25.48 5.10 7.39
N ALA A 99 -25.37 4.54 6.19
CA ALA A 99 -26.50 4.36 5.27
C ALA A 99 -27.62 3.50 5.89
N LYS A 100 -27.26 2.45 6.65
CA LYS A 100 -28.22 1.67 7.43
C LYS A 100 -28.83 2.45 8.57
N ALA A 101 -28.01 3.17 9.34
CA ALA A 101 -28.43 3.85 10.55
C ALA A 101 -29.43 4.98 10.26
N VAL A 102 -29.22 5.77 9.18
CA VAL A 102 -30.16 6.83 8.76
C VAL A 102 -31.49 6.30 8.26
N ASN A 103 -31.54 5.05 7.79
CA ASN A 103 -32.71 4.37 7.23
C ASN A 103 -33.31 3.33 8.17
N CYS A 104 -32.68 3.04 9.31
CA CYS A 104 -33.14 2.02 10.24
C CYS A 104 -34.47 2.39 10.87
N LEU A 105 -35.40 1.44 10.93
CA LEU A 105 -36.72 1.64 11.54
C LEU A 105 -36.63 1.72 13.08
N HIS A 106 -35.66 1.04 13.68
CA HIS A 106 -35.50 0.92 15.13
C HIS A 106 -34.04 1.14 15.54
N PRO A 107 -33.48 2.36 15.34
CA PRO A 107 -32.08 2.63 15.68
C PRO A 107 -31.85 2.54 17.19
N GLN A 108 -30.75 1.90 17.59
CA GLN A 108 -30.37 1.72 19.00
C GLN A 108 -29.14 2.59 19.31
N ASN A 109 -29.33 3.68 20.04
CA ASN A 109 -28.25 4.61 20.41
C ASN A 109 -27.38 5.06 19.20
N GLY A 110 -28.01 5.33 18.06
CA GLY A 110 -27.34 5.73 16.83
C GLY A 110 -26.76 4.58 16.00
N ASP A 111 -26.81 3.33 16.48
CA ASP A 111 -26.46 2.14 15.69
C ASP A 111 -27.70 1.59 14.96
N PRO A 112 -27.54 0.98 13.76
CA PRO A 112 -28.62 0.27 13.10
C PRO A 112 -28.97 -1.01 13.88
N CYS A 113 -30.26 -1.37 13.93
CA CYS A 113 -30.69 -2.58 14.67
C CYS A 113 -30.22 -3.90 14.03
N GLY A 114 -29.91 -3.91 12.70
CA GLY A 114 -29.49 -5.11 11.97
C GLY A 114 -30.59 -6.14 11.67
N GLU A 115 -31.81 -5.97 12.22
CA GLU A 115 -32.89 -6.98 12.15
C GLU A 115 -34.13 -6.52 11.39
N CYS A 116 -34.36 -5.23 11.25
CA CYS A 116 -35.50 -4.71 10.50
C CYS A 116 -35.36 -4.97 8.99
N GLU A 117 -36.48 -4.92 8.28
CA GLU A 117 -36.52 -5.16 6.82
C GLU A 117 -35.55 -4.28 6.05
N ILE A 118 -35.40 -3.01 6.42
CA ILE A 118 -34.46 -2.09 5.79
C ILE A 118 -33.03 -2.52 6.05
N CYS A 119 -32.65 -2.89 7.29
CA CYS A 119 -31.30 -3.32 7.60
C CYS A 119 -30.93 -4.61 6.86
N LYS A 120 -31.82 -5.59 6.82
CA LYS A 120 -31.63 -6.85 6.09
C LYS A 120 -31.54 -6.61 4.59
N GLY A 121 -32.46 -5.85 4.03
CA GLY A 121 -32.48 -5.56 2.60
C GLY A 121 -31.28 -4.75 2.11
N ILE A 122 -30.67 -3.92 2.97
CA ILE A 122 -29.38 -3.26 2.65
C ILE A 122 -28.22 -4.29 2.66
N ASP A 123 -28.23 -5.24 3.60
CA ASP A 123 -27.22 -6.29 3.66
C ASP A 123 -27.29 -7.25 2.48
N ASP A 124 -28.49 -7.61 2.05
CA ASP A 124 -28.76 -8.52 0.94
C ASP A 124 -28.73 -7.82 -0.42
N GLY A 125 -28.67 -6.47 -0.43
CA GLY A 125 -28.67 -5.68 -1.67
C GLY A 125 -30.02 -5.58 -2.37
N SER A 126 -31.13 -5.94 -1.70
CA SER A 126 -32.48 -5.86 -2.26
C SER A 126 -33.07 -4.44 -2.26
N ILE A 127 -32.53 -3.53 -1.43
CA ILE A 127 -32.96 -2.13 -1.38
C ILE A 127 -32.17 -1.30 -2.39
N MET A 128 -32.86 -0.81 -3.42
CA MET A 128 -32.29 0.02 -4.49
C MET A 128 -32.01 1.47 -4.06
N ASP A 129 -32.49 1.91 -2.89
CA ASP A 129 -32.29 3.26 -2.39
C ASP A 129 -30.86 3.50 -1.84
N ILE A 130 -30.07 2.44 -1.69
CA ILE A 130 -28.66 2.53 -1.30
C ILE A 130 -27.79 2.11 -2.48
N VAL A 131 -27.12 3.09 -3.10
CA VAL A 131 -26.30 2.87 -4.30
C VAL A 131 -24.83 3.00 -3.91
N GLU A 132 -24.06 1.94 -4.12
CA GLU A 132 -22.61 1.93 -3.92
C GLU A 132 -21.90 1.98 -5.28
N ILE A 133 -21.06 2.98 -5.46
CA ILE A 133 -20.33 3.24 -6.70
C ILE A 133 -18.83 3.27 -6.37
N ASP A 134 -18.06 2.41 -7.03
CA ASP A 134 -16.60 2.51 -7.05
C ASP A 134 -16.19 3.45 -8.19
N ALA A 135 -15.64 4.61 -7.83
CA ALA A 135 -15.21 5.61 -8.80
C ALA A 135 -14.00 5.16 -9.64
N ALA A 136 -13.25 4.14 -9.20
CA ALA A 136 -12.18 3.58 -10.01
C ALA A 136 -12.72 2.86 -11.27
N SER A 137 -13.88 2.20 -11.13
CA SER A 137 -14.57 1.51 -12.22
C SER A 137 -15.55 2.42 -12.98
N ASN A 138 -16.09 3.47 -12.30
CA ASN A 138 -17.18 4.31 -12.79
C ASN A 138 -16.80 5.80 -12.73
N ASN A 139 -15.71 6.21 -13.38
CA ASN A 139 -15.17 7.57 -13.34
C ASN A 139 -15.79 8.53 -14.37
N GLY A 140 -16.67 8.04 -15.24
CA GLY A 140 -17.24 8.78 -16.35
C GLY A 140 -18.26 9.85 -15.93
N VAL A 141 -18.35 10.92 -16.73
CA VAL A 141 -19.32 12.02 -16.53
C VAL A 141 -20.76 11.51 -16.66
N GLU A 142 -21.00 10.57 -17.59
CA GLU A 142 -22.35 10.06 -17.84
C GLU A 142 -22.89 9.27 -16.65
N ASN A 143 -22.05 8.47 -15.98
CA ASN A 143 -22.46 7.73 -14.78
C ASN A 143 -22.94 8.68 -13.66
N ILE A 144 -22.23 9.80 -13.47
CA ILE A 144 -22.59 10.80 -12.46
C ILE A 144 -23.81 11.63 -12.91
N ARG A 145 -24.01 11.84 -14.23
CA ARG A 145 -25.23 12.48 -14.74
C ARG A 145 -26.47 11.60 -14.52
N SER A 146 -26.38 10.31 -14.81
CA SER A 146 -27.47 9.36 -14.56
C SER A 146 -27.79 9.32 -13.07
N LEU A 147 -26.77 9.25 -12.19
CA LEU A 147 -26.95 9.32 -10.76
C LEU A 147 -27.70 10.60 -10.33
N ARG A 148 -27.34 11.76 -10.91
CA ARG A 148 -28.00 13.04 -10.61
C ARG A 148 -29.45 13.03 -11.05
N GLU A 149 -29.77 12.46 -12.20
CA GLU A 149 -31.14 12.32 -12.70
C GLU A 149 -31.97 11.41 -11.76
N GLU A 150 -31.37 10.28 -11.36
CA GLU A 150 -31.98 9.36 -10.39
C GLU A 150 -32.19 10.01 -9.02
N ALA A 151 -31.29 10.89 -8.59
CA ALA A 151 -31.41 11.59 -7.30
C ALA A 151 -32.64 12.52 -7.20
N ASN A 152 -33.27 12.89 -8.31
CA ASN A 152 -34.50 13.68 -8.32
C ASN A 152 -35.74 12.84 -7.96
N PHE A 153 -35.63 11.52 -7.97
CA PHE A 153 -36.74 10.65 -7.59
C PHE A 153 -36.72 10.34 -6.10
N THR A 154 -37.88 10.38 -5.45
CA THR A 154 -38.02 10.01 -4.04
C THR A 154 -37.62 8.54 -3.82
N PRO A 155 -37.09 8.20 -2.63
CA PRO A 155 -36.82 6.80 -2.28
C PRO A 155 -38.09 5.94 -2.39
N ALA A 156 -37.87 4.68 -2.82
CA ALA A 156 -39.00 3.74 -2.98
C ALA A 156 -39.39 3.07 -1.66
N THR A 157 -38.40 2.73 -0.83
CA THR A 157 -38.61 1.93 0.39
C THR A 157 -37.96 2.56 1.61
N ALA A 158 -36.79 3.17 1.46
CA ALA A 158 -36.05 3.77 2.55
C ALA A 158 -36.50 5.21 2.84
N LYS A 159 -36.08 5.75 3.99
CA LYS A 159 -36.33 7.16 4.36
C LYS A 159 -35.44 8.11 3.53
N TYR A 160 -34.20 7.73 3.32
CA TYR A 160 -33.20 8.49 2.55
C TYR A 160 -32.64 7.64 1.43
N ARG A 161 -32.47 8.26 0.27
CA ARG A 161 -31.64 7.69 -0.81
C ARG A 161 -30.19 8.01 -0.53
N VAL A 162 -29.33 6.99 -0.42
CA VAL A 162 -27.94 7.16 -0.04
C VAL A 162 -27.02 6.72 -1.18
N TYR A 163 -26.15 7.62 -1.58
CA TYR A 163 -25.11 7.35 -2.57
C TYR A 163 -23.75 7.24 -1.87
N ILE A 164 -23.16 6.07 -1.90
CA ILE A 164 -21.80 5.80 -1.40
C ILE A 164 -20.87 5.79 -2.58
N ILE A 165 -19.98 6.78 -2.70
CA ILE A 165 -18.99 6.86 -3.77
C ILE A 165 -17.62 6.59 -3.15
N ASP A 166 -17.08 5.39 -3.42
CA ASP A 166 -15.75 5.00 -2.93
C ASP A 166 -14.65 5.44 -3.91
N GLU A 167 -13.47 5.73 -3.38
CA GLU A 167 -12.30 6.28 -4.08
C GLU A 167 -12.65 7.46 -4.99
N VAL A 168 -13.47 8.39 -4.47
CA VAL A 168 -14.03 9.52 -5.21
C VAL A 168 -12.99 10.37 -5.93
N HIS A 169 -11.72 10.37 -5.51
CA HIS A 169 -10.62 11.06 -6.18
C HIS A 169 -10.32 10.53 -7.60
N MET A 170 -10.86 9.36 -7.96
CA MET A 170 -10.71 8.76 -9.30
C MET A 170 -11.70 9.33 -10.32
N LEU A 171 -12.69 10.12 -9.89
CA LEU A 171 -13.64 10.76 -10.80
C LEU A 171 -12.95 11.75 -11.74
N SER A 172 -13.41 11.81 -12.98
CA SER A 172 -12.96 12.82 -13.93
C SER A 172 -13.40 14.22 -13.50
N THR A 173 -12.69 15.26 -13.96
CA THR A 173 -13.05 16.67 -13.67
C THR A 173 -14.48 17.00 -14.08
N GLY A 174 -14.94 16.43 -15.20
CA GLY A 174 -16.32 16.61 -15.66
C GLY A 174 -17.33 15.94 -14.74
N ALA A 175 -17.01 14.76 -14.18
CA ALA A 175 -17.83 14.05 -13.20
C ALA A 175 -17.92 14.83 -11.88
N PHE A 176 -16.83 15.42 -11.38
CA PHE A 176 -16.85 16.32 -10.23
C PHE A 176 -17.80 17.51 -10.45
N ASN A 177 -17.71 18.17 -11.61
CA ASN A 177 -18.58 19.30 -11.94
C ASN A 177 -20.06 18.91 -12.02
N ALA A 178 -20.37 17.69 -12.49
CA ALA A 178 -21.73 17.17 -12.48
C ALA A 178 -22.25 16.93 -11.06
N LEU A 179 -21.40 16.39 -10.16
CA LEU A 179 -21.72 16.10 -8.77
C LEU A 179 -21.93 17.39 -7.94
N LEU A 180 -21.14 18.44 -8.21
CA LEU A 180 -21.21 19.72 -7.49
C LEU A 180 -22.62 20.32 -7.49
N LYS A 181 -23.33 20.25 -8.63
CA LYS A 181 -24.69 20.80 -8.73
C LYS A 181 -25.66 20.18 -7.73
N THR A 182 -25.55 18.87 -7.51
CA THR A 182 -26.41 18.16 -6.54
C THR A 182 -25.95 18.38 -5.09
N LEU A 183 -24.64 18.60 -4.88
CA LEU A 183 -24.12 18.91 -3.55
C LEU A 183 -24.44 20.36 -3.10
N GLU A 184 -24.67 21.27 -4.05
CA GLU A 184 -25.09 22.67 -3.77
C GLU A 184 -26.56 22.75 -3.39
N GLU A 185 -27.41 22.04 -4.12
CA GLU A 185 -28.87 22.01 -3.91
C GLU A 185 -29.34 20.56 -3.80
N PRO A 186 -29.01 19.87 -2.69
CA PRO A 186 -29.38 18.48 -2.52
C PRO A 186 -30.85 18.34 -2.22
N PRO A 187 -31.59 17.37 -2.81
CA PRO A 187 -32.89 17.01 -2.38
C PRO A 187 -32.91 16.59 -0.91
N ALA A 188 -33.92 16.96 -0.14
CA ALA A 188 -33.98 16.72 1.31
C ALA A 188 -33.91 15.23 1.73
N TYR A 189 -34.19 14.34 0.80
CA TYR A 189 -34.18 12.89 0.99
C TYR A 189 -32.89 12.21 0.45
N VAL A 190 -31.89 12.98 0.01
CA VAL A 190 -30.63 12.42 -0.55
C VAL A 190 -29.47 12.67 0.39
N ILE A 191 -28.67 11.64 0.62
CA ILE A 191 -27.42 11.72 1.38
C ILE A 191 -26.28 11.19 0.53
N PHE A 192 -25.23 11.98 0.41
CA PHE A 192 -23.97 11.55 -0.22
C PHE A 192 -22.94 11.14 0.83
N ILE A 193 -22.27 10.00 0.62
CA ILE A 193 -21.14 9.56 1.44
C ILE A 193 -19.97 9.30 0.49
N LEU A 194 -19.04 10.24 0.48
CA LEU A 194 -17.83 10.19 -0.35
C LEU A 194 -16.70 9.59 0.46
N ALA A 195 -15.98 8.62 -0.09
CA ALA A 195 -14.80 8.05 0.55
C ALA A 195 -13.56 8.22 -0.34
N THR A 196 -12.41 8.54 0.25
CA THR A 196 -11.16 8.74 -0.49
C THR A 196 -9.94 8.37 0.34
N THR A 197 -8.92 7.86 -0.34
CA THR A 197 -7.58 7.72 0.21
C THR A 197 -6.72 8.96 -0.03
N GLU A 198 -7.05 9.80 -1.01
CA GLU A 198 -6.24 10.92 -1.47
C GLU A 198 -7.03 12.24 -1.48
N VAL A 199 -7.17 12.84 -0.29
CA VAL A 199 -7.94 14.08 -0.11
C VAL A 199 -7.35 15.27 -0.90
N HIS A 200 -6.04 15.29 -1.12
CA HIS A 200 -5.36 16.37 -1.85
C HIS A 200 -5.71 16.42 -3.34
N LYS A 201 -6.25 15.35 -3.91
CA LYS A 201 -6.73 15.31 -5.30
C LYS A 201 -8.16 15.85 -5.46
N LEU A 202 -8.88 16.09 -4.34
CA LEU A 202 -10.25 16.58 -4.41
C LEU A 202 -10.29 18.11 -4.60
N PRO A 203 -11.21 18.61 -5.45
CA PRO A 203 -11.44 20.04 -5.57
C PRO A 203 -11.88 20.67 -4.24
N ALA A 204 -11.38 21.88 -3.94
CA ALA A 204 -11.77 22.61 -2.73
C ALA A 204 -13.28 22.88 -2.66
N THR A 205 -13.95 22.97 -3.80
CA THR A 205 -15.42 23.13 -3.92
C THR A 205 -16.20 21.94 -3.38
N ILE A 206 -15.70 20.71 -3.49
CA ILE A 206 -16.27 19.51 -2.86
C ILE A 206 -15.98 19.52 -1.36
N LEU A 207 -14.73 19.82 -0.97
CA LEU A 207 -14.32 19.82 0.43
C LEU A 207 -15.15 20.78 1.29
N SER A 208 -15.54 21.95 0.74
CA SER A 208 -16.31 22.98 1.45
C SER A 208 -17.78 22.63 1.65
N ARG A 209 -18.31 21.62 0.95
CA ARG A 209 -19.73 21.21 0.96
C ARG A 209 -20.00 19.91 1.68
N CYS A 210 -18.92 19.23 2.13
CA CYS A 210 -19.03 17.94 2.81
C CYS A 210 -18.59 18.07 4.27
N GLN A 211 -19.29 17.37 5.14
CA GLN A 211 -18.83 17.17 6.52
C GLN A 211 -17.71 16.13 6.50
N ARG A 212 -16.51 16.56 6.90
CA ARG A 212 -15.30 15.74 6.79
C ARG A 212 -15.03 14.95 8.06
N PHE A 213 -14.67 13.64 7.87
CA PHE A 213 -14.25 12.72 8.91
C PHE A 213 -12.92 12.05 8.51
N ASP A 214 -11.92 12.22 9.37
CA ASP A 214 -10.57 11.69 9.12
C ASP A 214 -10.38 10.35 9.84
N PHE A 215 -10.25 9.28 9.06
CA PHE A 215 -9.94 7.93 9.53
C PHE A 215 -8.44 7.77 9.72
N ARG A 216 -8.03 7.46 10.93
CA ARG A 216 -6.62 7.28 11.28
C ARG A 216 -6.19 5.82 11.10
N ARG A 217 -4.89 5.60 10.93
CA ARG A 217 -4.31 4.26 11.01
C ARG A 217 -4.64 3.63 12.37
N ILE A 218 -5.05 2.37 12.34
CA ILE A 218 -5.43 1.66 13.56
C ILE A 218 -4.15 1.23 14.29
N PRO A 219 -4.01 1.51 15.59
CA PRO A 219 -2.85 1.06 16.36
C PRO A 219 -2.70 -0.47 16.32
N ALA A 220 -1.46 -0.95 16.14
CA ALA A 220 -1.15 -2.38 16.04
C ALA A 220 -1.74 -3.20 17.19
N LYS A 221 -1.72 -2.70 18.42
CA LYS A 221 -2.33 -3.35 19.60
C LYS A 221 -3.83 -3.64 19.40
N LYS A 222 -4.59 -2.68 18.83
CA LYS A 222 -6.02 -2.87 18.57
C LYS A 222 -6.28 -3.86 17.43
N ILE A 223 -5.43 -3.84 16.40
CA ILE A 223 -5.51 -4.84 15.31
C ILE A 223 -5.22 -6.22 15.88
N SER A 224 -4.11 -6.43 16.60
CA SER A 224 -3.76 -7.70 17.21
C SER A 224 -4.88 -8.26 18.10
N GLN A 225 -5.49 -7.43 18.95
CA GLN A 225 -6.65 -7.84 19.77
C GLN A 225 -7.83 -8.29 18.90
N ARG A 226 -8.13 -7.60 17.81
CA ARG A 226 -9.21 -7.99 16.90
C ARG A 226 -8.89 -9.29 16.17
N LEU A 227 -7.64 -9.51 15.76
CA LEU A 227 -7.19 -10.75 15.11
C LEU A 227 -7.32 -11.95 16.05
N CYS A 228 -6.89 -11.82 17.32
CA CYS A 228 -7.07 -12.88 18.32
C CYS A 228 -8.55 -13.24 18.50
N TYR A 229 -9.41 -12.23 18.65
CA TYR A 229 -10.86 -12.45 18.75
C TYR A 229 -11.42 -13.20 17.52
N VAL A 230 -11.01 -12.79 16.31
CA VAL A 230 -11.47 -13.45 15.07
C VAL A 230 -10.95 -14.88 15.00
N ALA A 231 -9.69 -15.14 15.35
CA ALA A 231 -9.09 -16.47 15.36
C ALA A 231 -9.84 -17.41 16.31
N GLU A 232 -10.14 -16.97 17.53
CA GLU A 232 -10.93 -17.72 18.51
C GLU A 232 -12.32 -18.09 17.98
N GLN A 233 -13.00 -17.14 17.34
CA GLN A 233 -14.34 -17.38 16.77
C GLN A 233 -14.32 -18.31 15.56
N GLU A 234 -13.21 -18.39 14.82
CA GLU A 234 -12.99 -19.33 13.70
C GLU A 234 -12.47 -20.69 14.17
N GLY A 235 -12.28 -20.89 15.50
CA GLY A 235 -11.74 -22.13 16.05
C GLY A 235 -10.28 -22.37 15.69
N ALA A 236 -9.51 -21.28 15.53
CA ALA A 236 -8.07 -21.30 15.27
C ALA A 236 -7.30 -20.69 16.45
N CYS A 237 -6.02 -21.07 16.57
CA CYS A 237 -5.14 -20.52 17.59
C CYS A 237 -4.18 -19.51 16.94
N LEU A 238 -4.10 -18.30 17.50
CA LEU A 238 -3.19 -17.26 17.05
C LEU A 238 -2.27 -16.88 18.20
N ASP A 239 -0.97 -17.08 18.04
CA ASP A 239 0.02 -16.66 19.03
C ASP A 239 0.03 -15.12 19.14
N PRO A 240 0.14 -14.55 20.36
CA PRO A 240 0.14 -13.09 20.56
C PRO A 240 1.23 -12.36 19.78
N GLU A 241 2.41 -13.00 19.65
CA GLU A 241 3.52 -12.46 18.86
C GLU A 241 3.23 -12.46 17.38
N ALA A 242 2.66 -13.56 16.86
CA ALA A 242 2.19 -13.66 15.46
C ALA A 242 1.11 -12.63 15.16
N GLY A 243 0.13 -12.44 16.06
CA GLY A 243 -0.90 -11.42 15.95
C GLY A 243 -0.32 -9.99 15.93
N THR A 244 0.72 -9.74 16.72
CA THR A 244 1.42 -8.46 16.73
C THR A 244 2.22 -8.24 15.45
N LEU A 245 2.85 -9.27 14.90
CA LEU A 245 3.58 -9.23 13.64
C LEU A 245 2.64 -8.93 12.48
N ILE A 246 1.52 -9.65 12.36
CA ILE A 246 0.47 -9.38 11.34
C ILE A 246 -0.01 -7.92 11.44
N ALA A 247 -0.27 -7.43 12.66
CA ALA A 247 -0.73 -6.06 12.88
C ALA A 247 0.29 -5.01 12.44
N ARG A 248 1.58 -5.25 12.64
CA ARG A 248 2.67 -4.37 12.19
C ARG A 248 2.79 -4.38 10.65
N LEU A 249 2.77 -5.56 10.04
CA LEU A 249 2.86 -5.72 8.58
C LEU A 249 1.70 -5.04 7.84
N SER A 250 0.55 -4.95 8.49
CA SER A 250 -0.66 -4.34 7.91
C SER A 250 -0.69 -2.82 7.98
N ASP A 251 0.30 -2.17 8.61
CA ASP A 251 0.48 -0.71 8.68
C ASP A 251 -0.82 0.07 9.02
N GLY A 252 -1.59 -0.46 9.97
CA GLY A 252 -2.82 0.16 10.45
C GLY A 252 -4.07 -0.14 9.60
N ALA A 253 -4.01 -1.04 8.62
CA ALA A 253 -5.11 -1.47 7.76
C ALA A 253 -5.70 -2.81 8.25
N LEU A 254 -6.84 -2.79 8.93
CA LEU A 254 -7.48 -4.00 9.45
C LEU A 254 -7.90 -4.98 8.35
N ARG A 255 -8.28 -4.49 7.17
CA ARG A 255 -8.64 -5.34 6.02
C ARG A 255 -7.46 -6.20 5.58
N ASP A 256 -6.29 -5.60 5.47
CA ASP A 256 -5.08 -6.28 5.03
C ASP A 256 -4.58 -7.25 6.12
N ALA A 257 -4.73 -6.88 7.41
CA ALA A 257 -4.48 -7.76 8.54
C ALA A 257 -5.35 -9.03 8.52
N LEU A 258 -6.65 -8.89 8.30
CA LEU A 258 -7.57 -10.02 8.18
C LEU A 258 -7.30 -10.86 6.94
N SER A 259 -6.87 -10.24 5.83
CA SER A 259 -6.50 -10.98 4.62
C SER A 259 -5.23 -11.80 4.82
N LEU A 260 -4.24 -11.28 5.54
CA LEU A 260 -3.02 -12.02 5.87
C LEU A 260 -3.32 -13.16 6.87
N LEU A 261 -4.15 -12.92 7.89
CA LEU A 261 -4.59 -13.97 8.81
C LEU A 261 -5.32 -15.10 8.09
N ASP A 262 -6.16 -14.75 7.12
CA ASP A 262 -6.89 -15.70 6.28
C ASP A 262 -5.96 -16.60 5.47
N GLN A 263 -4.91 -16.01 4.89
CA GLN A 263 -3.86 -16.76 4.19
C GLN A 263 -3.08 -17.68 5.14
N CYS A 264 -2.82 -17.24 6.38
CA CYS A 264 -2.18 -18.08 7.39
C CYS A 264 -3.06 -19.31 7.75
N PHE A 265 -4.38 -19.12 7.87
CA PHE A 265 -5.32 -20.24 8.10
C PHE A 265 -5.37 -21.24 6.96
N GLY A 266 -5.02 -20.81 5.74
CA GLY A 266 -4.85 -21.72 4.60
C GLY A 266 -3.61 -22.64 4.72
N GLN A 267 -2.63 -22.26 5.55
CA GLN A 267 -1.44 -23.07 5.81
C GLN A 267 -1.57 -23.91 7.09
N ASP A 268 -1.93 -23.27 8.21
CA ASP A 268 -2.07 -23.93 9.50
C ASP A 268 -3.14 -23.21 10.35
N ARG A 269 -3.91 -24.00 11.12
CA ARG A 269 -4.87 -23.48 12.10
C ARG A 269 -4.23 -22.95 13.38
N HIS A 270 -2.99 -23.35 13.66
CA HIS A 270 -2.16 -22.78 14.71
C HIS A 270 -1.16 -21.78 14.08
N VAL A 271 -1.50 -20.51 14.15
CA VAL A 271 -0.72 -19.44 13.51
C VAL A 271 0.39 -18.99 14.44
N THR A 272 1.60 -19.44 14.19
CA THR A 272 2.84 -19.03 14.84
C THR A 272 3.55 -17.94 14.03
N VAL A 273 4.61 -17.35 14.58
CA VAL A 273 5.45 -16.36 13.89
C VAL A 273 6.04 -16.94 12.60
N GLU A 274 6.44 -18.22 12.60
CA GLU A 274 6.99 -18.90 11.43
C GLU A 274 5.96 -19.01 10.29
N VAL A 275 4.70 -19.35 10.63
CA VAL A 275 3.60 -19.40 9.66
C VAL A 275 3.37 -18.02 9.03
N VAL A 276 3.36 -16.96 9.84
CA VAL A 276 3.22 -15.59 9.35
C VAL A 276 4.38 -15.20 8.44
N ASN A 277 5.62 -15.47 8.85
CA ASN A 277 6.81 -15.17 8.05
C ASN A 277 6.79 -15.90 6.71
N ARG A 278 6.39 -17.17 6.69
CA ARG A 278 6.24 -17.95 5.46
C ARG A 278 5.16 -17.39 4.56
N THR A 279 4.00 -17.06 5.12
CA THR A 279 2.85 -16.53 4.37
C THR A 279 3.09 -15.14 3.82
N ALA A 280 3.71 -14.27 4.61
CA ALA A 280 4.05 -12.91 4.21
C ALA A 280 5.27 -12.86 3.27
N GLY A 281 5.95 -14.00 3.03
CA GLY A 281 7.15 -14.07 2.22
C GLY A 281 8.38 -13.47 2.91
N LEU A 282 8.37 -13.40 4.25
CA LEU A 282 9.49 -12.91 5.06
C LEU A 282 10.53 -14.02 5.32
N THR A 283 10.15 -15.30 5.13
CA THR A 283 11.08 -16.44 5.17
C THR A 283 11.99 -16.37 3.96
N GLY A 284 13.17 -15.84 4.17
CA GLY A 284 14.19 -15.69 3.12
C GLY A 284 14.80 -14.30 3.05
N SER A 285 14.66 -13.49 4.12
CA SER A 285 15.37 -12.20 4.24
C SER A 285 16.91 -12.35 4.19
N ASN A 286 17.42 -13.60 4.27
CA ASN A 286 18.86 -13.88 4.16
C ASN A 286 19.48 -13.31 2.88
N HIS A 287 18.76 -13.30 1.76
CA HIS A 287 19.27 -12.68 0.52
C HIS A 287 19.42 -11.16 0.66
N LEU A 288 18.60 -10.47 1.47
CA LEU A 288 18.74 -9.04 1.72
C LEU A 288 19.99 -8.75 2.56
N PHE A 289 20.24 -9.57 3.58
CA PHE A 289 21.44 -9.48 4.39
C PHE A 289 22.69 -9.76 3.54
N SER A 290 22.66 -10.79 2.69
CA SER A 290 23.76 -11.13 1.79
C SER A 290 24.04 -10.04 0.75
N LEU A 291 22.98 -9.51 0.10
CA LEU A 291 23.10 -8.39 -0.85
C LEU A 291 23.63 -7.13 -0.17
N SER A 292 23.11 -6.78 0.99
CA SER A 292 23.58 -5.63 1.76
C SER A 292 25.03 -5.77 2.17
N GLU A 293 25.48 -6.98 2.54
CA GLU A 293 26.88 -7.25 2.87
C GLU A 293 27.79 -7.19 1.64
N ALA A 294 27.34 -7.68 0.47
CA ALA A 294 28.05 -7.55 -0.80
C ALA A 294 28.21 -6.09 -1.21
N ILE A 295 27.15 -5.28 -1.07
CA ILE A 295 27.19 -3.83 -1.32
C ILE A 295 28.21 -3.14 -0.40
N LYS A 296 28.17 -3.47 0.90
CA LYS A 296 29.11 -2.93 1.89
C LYS A 296 30.55 -3.27 1.57
N LYS A 297 30.82 -4.50 1.08
CA LYS A 297 32.14 -4.95 0.63
C LYS A 297 32.51 -4.41 -0.74
N LYS A 298 31.61 -3.70 -1.43
CA LYS A 298 31.79 -3.22 -2.80
C LYS A 298 32.03 -4.34 -3.83
N ASP A 299 31.50 -5.53 -3.56
CA ASP A 299 31.59 -6.68 -4.45
C ASP A 299 30.40 -6.71 -5.40
N SER A 300 30.54 -6.01 -6.52
CA SER A 300 29.50 -5.94 -7.55
C SER A 300 29.24 -7.28 -8.23
N ALA A 301 30.29 -8.14 -8.37
CA ALA A 301 30.16 -9.43 -9.02
C ALA A 301 29.30 -10.39 -8.20
N ALA A 302 29.54 -10.50 -6.89
CA ALA A 302 28.74 -11.30 -5.98
C ALA A 302 27.29 -10.78 -5.91
N ALA A 303 27.10 -9.47 -5.82
CA ALA A 303 25.76 -8.88 -5.75
C ALA A 303 24.95 -9.11 -7.03
N LEU A 304 25.54 -8.97 -8.22
CA LEU A 304 24.87 -9.23 -9.50
C LEU A 304 24.55 -10.72 -9.68
N SER A 305 25.42 -11.64 -9.24
CA SER A 305 25.16 -13.08 -9.26
C SER A 305 23.94 -13.44 -8.41
N MET A 306 23.81 -12.83 -7.21
CA MET A 306 22.63 -13.03 -6.35
C MET A 306 21.35 -12.50 -7.01
N ILE A 307 21.40 -11.36 -7.72
CA ILE A 307 20.25 -10.84 -8.47
C ILE A 307 19.85 -11.79 -9.59
N ASP A 308 20.81 -12.36 -10.31
CA ASP A 308 20.56 -13.34 -11.36
C ASP A 308 19.89 -14.60 -10.82
N GLU A 309 20.38 -15.14 -9.69
CA GLU A 309 19.76 -16.27 -8.99
C GLU A 309 18.31 -15.97 -8.58
N LEU A 310 18.04 -14.80 -7.97
CA LEU A 310 16.71 -14.38 -7.56
C LEU A 310 15.78 -14.18 -8.77
N TYR A 311 16.29 -13.62 -9.86
CA TYR A 311 15.54 -13.45 -11.10
C TYR A 311 15.16 -14.81 -11.71
N ASN A 312 16.09 -15.76 -11.77
CA ASN A 312 15.85 -17.11 -12.26
C ASN A 312 14.90 -17.91 -11.34
N ALA A 313 14.83 -17.57 -10.05
CA ALA A 313 13.83 -18.05 -9.10
C ALA A 313 12.47 -17.31 -9.21
N SER A 314 12.25 -16.53 -10.28
CA SER A 314 11.02 -15.78 -10.53
C SER A 314 10.65 -14.73 -9.47
N LYS A 315 11.64 -14.19 -8.73
CA LYS A 315 11.43 -13.07 -7.82
C LYS A 315 11.12 -11.80 -8.61
N ASP A 316 10.08 -11.06 -8.22
CA ASP A 316 9.80 -9.74 -8.81
C ASP A 316 10.88 -8.73 -8.44
N MET A 317 11.49 -8.11 -9.43
CA MET A 317 12.62 -7.18 -9.23
C MET A 317 12.19 -5.86 -8.60
N THR A 318 10.95 -5.41 -8.83
CA THR A 318 10.42 -4.21 -8.17
C THR A 318 10.24 -4.46 -6.68
N ARG A 319 9.66 -5.61 -6.35
CA ARG A 319 9.50 -6.03 -4.96
C ARG A 319 10.85 -6.23 -4.26
N LEU A 320 11.85 -6.80 -4.93
CA LEU A 320 13.21 -6.91 -4.38
C LEU A 320 13.81 -5.54 -4.06
N CYS A 321 13.62 -4.56 -4.94
CA CYS A 321 14.07 -3.19 -4.73
C CYS A 321 13.35 -2.53 -3.53
N GLU A 322 12.04 -2.74 -3.38
CA GLU A 322 11.24 -2.27 -2.23
C GLU A 322 11.71 -2.91 -0.91
N GLU A 323 11.99 -4.21 -0.93
CA GLU A 323 12.52 -4.95 0.22
C GLU A 323 13.91 -4.43 0.63
N LEU A 324 14.82 -4.17 -0.34
CA LEU A 324 16.12 -3.56 -0.08
C LEU A 324 16.03 -2.13 0.47
N ALA A 325 15.15 -1.30 -0.10
CA ALA A 325 14.89 0.05 0.40
C ALA A 325 14.40 0.00 1.86
N THR A 326 13.50 -0.94 2.17
CA THR A 326 13.00 -1.16 3.54
C THR A 326 14.11 -1.64 4.47
N HIS A 327 14.99 -2.53 4.00
CA HIS A 327 16.14 -3.02 4.76
C HIS A 327 17.09 -1.86 5.14
N PHE A 328 17.46 -1.00 4.17
CA PHE A 328 18.32 0.17 4.43
C PHE A 328 17.62 1.21 5.31
N ARG A 329 16.30 1.42 5.16
CA ARG A 329 15.53 2.26 6.08
C ARG A 329 15.58 1.72 7.51
N ASN A 330 15.47 0.42 7.70
CA ASN A 330 15.55 -0.21 9.01
C ASN A 330 16.94 -0.02 9.62
N MET A 331 18.02 -0.20 8.82
CA MET A 331 19.40 0.11 9.24
C MET A 331 19.56 1.57 9.67
N MET A 332 19.00 2.52 8.91
CA MET A 332 19.01 3.95 9.23
C MET A 332 18.33 4.21 10.58
N LEU A 333 17.17 3.62 10.84
CA LEU A 333 16.44 3.79 12.10
C LEU A 333 17.22 3.24 13.28
N ILE A 334 17.84 2.06 13.15
CA ILE A 334 18.69 1.46 14.19
C ILE A 334 19.91 2.36 14.48
N LYS A 335 20.49 3.00 13.46
CA LYS A 335 21.64 3.91 13.64
C LYS A 335 21.29 5.23 14.30
N THR A 336 20.05 5.70 14.09
CA THR A 336 19.60 7.03 14.53
C THR A 336 18.89 6.99 15.88
N MET A 337 18.14 5.92 16.19
CA MET A 337 17.33 5.81 17.37
C MET A 337 18.00 4.97 18.45
N LYS A 338 17.79 5.32 19.73
CA LYS A 338 18.25 4.51 20.88
C LYS A 338 17.51 3.17 20.98
N ASP A 339 16.22 3.16 20.66
CA ASP A 339 15.38 1.96 20.58
C ASP A 339 14.43 2.06 19.38
N ALA A 340 14.73 1.29 18.34
CA ALA A 340 13.94 1.24 17.11
C ALA A 340 12.92 0.09 17.10
N ARG A 341 12.92 -0.81 18.13
CA ARG A 341 12.06 -2.00 18.18
C ARG A 341 10.58 -1.69 18.08
N SER A 342 10.15 -0.56 18.65
CA SER A 342 8.73 -0.15 18.63
C SER A 342 8.22 0.24 17.24
N ILE A 343 9.12 0.63 16.34
CA ILE A 343 8.80 1.14 15.00
C ILE A 343 9.04 0.07 13.93
N LEU A 344 10.00 -0.85 14.17
CA LEU A 344 10.36 -1.88 13.22
C LEU A 344 9.39 -3.07 13.29
N ALA A 345 8.90 -3.50 12.13
CA ALA A 345 8.04 -4.68 11.98
C ALA A 345 8.88 -5.92 11.64
N ILE A 346 9.85 -6.26 12.50
CA ILE A 346 10.77 -7.37 12.34
C ILE A 346 10.82 -8.21 13.62
N THR A 347 11.31 -9.45 13.51
CA THR A 347 11.51 -10.33 14.66
C THR A 347 12.72 -9.89 15.50
N GLU A 348 12.83 -10.38 16.73
CA GLU A 348 13.97 -10.03 17.60
C GLU A 348 15.28 -10.56 17.02
N GLU A 349 15.28 -11.74 16.41
CA GLU A 349 16.45 -12.32 15.75
C GLU A 349 16.90 -11.45 14.55
N GLU A 350 15.96 -11.04 13.69
CA GLU A 350 16.25 -10.12 12.59
C GLU A 350 16.75 -8.76 13.09
N TYR A 351 16.21 -8.27 14.20
CA TYR A 351 16.67 -7.02 14.79
C TYR A 351 18.13 -7.08 15.21
N GLU A 352 18.55 -8.13 15.93
CA GLU A 352 19.96 -8.28 16.34
C GLU A 352 20.89 -8.51 15.15
N ASN A 353 20.47 -9.29 14.14
CA ASN A 353 21.23 -9.47 12.89
C ASN A 353 21.41 -8.13 12.15
N LEU A 354 20.35 -7.35 12.04
CA LEU A 354 20.37 -6.05 11.38
C LEU A 354 21.22 -5.03 12.14
N LYS A 355 21.18 -5.06 13.46
CA LYS A 355 22.00 -4.22 14.33
C LYS A 355 23.49 -4.53 14.19
N ASN A 356 23.84 -5.81 14.14
CA ASN A 356 25.23 -6.26 13.91
C ASN A 356 25.72 -5.80 12.53
N GLN A 357 24.90 -5.93 11.49
CA GLN A 357 25.23 -5.47 10.14
C GLN A 357 25.40 -3.95 10.07
N THR A 358 24.53 -3.20 10.77
CA THR A 358 24.52 -1.74 10.82
C THR A 358 25.75 -1.17 11.54
N ALA A 359 26.32 -1.90 12.52
CA ALA A 359 27.46 -1.43 13.31
C ALA A 359 28.69 -1.07 12.45
N GLY A 360 28.87 -1.75 11.33
CA GLY A 360 30.00 -1.53 10.42
C GLY A 360 29.77 -0.51 9.30
N SER A 361 28.62 0.17 9.26
CA SER A 361 28.30 1.15 8.22
C SER A 361 28.08 2.53 8.82
N SER A 362 28.46 3.59 8.10
CA SER A 362 28.23 4.97 8.51
C SER A 362 26.79 5.41 8.12
N LEU A 363 26.24 6.36 8.86
CA LEU A 363 24.91 6.90 8.54
C LEU A 363 24.83 7.52 7.13
N PRO A 364 25.81 8.30 6.65
CA PRO A 364 25.81 8.83 5.28
C PRO A 364 25.81 7.74 4.21
N GLU A 365 26.48 6.61 4.42
CA GLU A 365 26.48 5.47 3.50
C GLU A 365 25.08 4.84 3.43
N ILE A 366 24.47 4.58 4.58
CA ILE A 366 23.11 3.99 4.65
C ILE A 366 22.08 4.91 3.97
N LEU A 367 22.18 6.22 4.20
CA LEU A 367 21.28 7.20 3.54
C LEU A 367 21.47 7.18 2.02
N HIS A 368 22.71 7.08 1.54
CA HIS A 368 22.97 6.97 0.10
C HIS A 368 22.40 5.68 -0.50
N TRP A 369 22.51 4.56 0.20
CA TRP A 369 21.92 3.30 -0.26
C TRP A 369 20.39 3.40 -0.35
N LEU A 370 19.77 3.99 0.66
CA LEU A 370 18.31 4.20 0.70
C LEU A 370 17.84 5.10 -0.45
N ASP A 371 18.49 6.25 -0.64
CA ASP A 371 18.16 7.24 -1.67
C ASP A 371 18.33 6.64 -3.09
N THR A 372 19.41 5.89 -3.31
CA THR A 372 19.64 5.19 -4.58
C THR A 372 18.53 4.18 -4.87
N MET A 373 18.08 3.41 -3.86
CA MET A 373 16.97 2.45 -4.04
C MET A 373 15.65 3.15 -4.31
N GLN A 374 15.33 4.24 -3.60
CA GLN A 374 14.10 5.01 -3.83
C GLN A 374 14.06 5.61 -5.24
N SER A 375 15.16 6.21 -5.67
CA SER A 375 15.29 6.76 -7.04
C SER A 375 15.19 5.65 -8.10
N THR A 376 15.66 4.45 -7.78
CA THR A 376 15.55 3.29 -8.68
C THR A 376 14.11 2.80 -8.77
N LEU A 377 13.38 2.74 -7.66
CA LEU A 377 11.95 2.41 -7.65
C LEU A 377 11.15 3.35 -8.55
N GLU A 378 11.38 4.66 -8.47
CA GLU A 378 10.69 5.62 -9.34
C GLU A 378 10.98 5.36 -10.84
N ARG A 379 12.22 5.00 -11.19
CA ARG A 379 12.58 4.63 -12.56
C ARG A 379 11.93 3.30 -12.99
N MET A 380 11.90 2.29 -12.11
CA MET A 380 11.29 0.99 -12.39
C MET A 380 9.80 1.07 -12.72
N TYR A 381 9.06 2.01 -12.12
CA TYR A 381 7.65 2.23 -12.44
C TYR A 381 7.44 2.76 -13.87
N ARG A 382 8.46 3.38 -14.48
CA ARG A 382 8.42 3.93 -15.84
C ARG A 382 9.16 3.07 -16.85
N SER A 383 10.05 2.19 -16.40
CA SER A 383 10.90 1.36 -17.26
C SER A 383 10.23 0.04 -17.63
N ILE A 384 10.46 -0.39 -18.87
CA ILE A 384 10.04 -1.72 -19.37
C ILE A 384 10.96 -2.81 -18.81
N ASN A 385 12.26 -2.51 -18.63
CA ASN A 385 13.26 -3.48 -18.18
C ASN A 385 13.66 -3.24 -16.72
N ARG A 386 12.84 -3.75 -15.80
CA ARG A 386 13.03 -3.60 -14.35
C ARG A 386 14.32 -4.25 -13.83
N ARG A 387 14.75 -5.36 -14.47
CA ARG A 387 15.99 -6.06 -14.11
C ARG A 387 17.20 -5.16 -14.32
N THR A 388 17.32 -4.52 -15.45
CA THR A 388 18.46 -3.62 -15.76
C THR A 388 18.52 -2.44 -14.78
N GLU A 389 17.36 -1.90 -14.35
CA GLU A 389 17.33 -0.80 -13.39
C GLU A 389 17.94 -1.18 -12.03
N ILE A 390 17.62 -2.37 -11.51
CA ILE A 390 18.20 -2.82 -10.22
C ILE A 390 19.66 -3.18 -10.38
N GLU A 391 20.08 -3.84 -11.46
CA GLU A 391 21.49 -4.15 -11.75
C GLU A 391 22.34 -2.87 -11.80
N MET A 392 21.87 -1.83 -12.50
CA MET A 392 22.53 -0.52 -12.55
C MET A 392 22.60 0.14 -11.17
N ALA A 393 21.55 0.03 -10.36
CA ALA A 393 21.54 0.57 -9.02
C ALA A 393 22.59 -0.12 -8.13
N ILE A 394 22.67 -1.45 -8.17
CA ILE A 394 23.64 -2.22 -7.41
C ILE A 394 25.08 -1.86 -7.83
N ILE A 395 25.34 -1.72 -9.14
CA ILE A 395 26.66 -1.28 -9.62
C ILE A 395 27.03 0.10 -9.05
N ARG A 396 26.07 1.05 -9.03
CA ARG A 396 26.30 2.38 -8.44
C ARG A 396 26.59 2.31 -6.95
N LEU A 397 25.88 1.45 -6.22
CA LEU A 397 26.10 1.26 -4.79
C LEU A 397 27.47 0.63 -4.48
N CYS A 398 27.89 -0.33 -5.28
CA CYS A 398 29.20 -0.98 -5.12
C CYS A 398 30.36 -0.10 -5.62
N SER A 399 30.11 0.79 -6.58
CA SER A 399 31.11 1.65 -7.21
C SER A 399 30.72 3.12 -7.09
N PRO A 400 30.88 3.74 -5.92
CA PRO A 400 30.49 5.15 -5.69
C PRO A 400 31.24 6.14 -6.61
N GLU A 401 32.31 5.69 -7.25
CA GLU A 401 33.09 6.48 -8.22
C GLU A 401 32.31 6.74 -9.53
N LEU A 402 31.37 5.87 -9.86
CA LEU A 402 30.50 5.99 -11.04
C LEU A 402 29.27 6.87 -10.80
N ASP A 403 29.03 7.25 -9.56
CA ASP A 403 27.91 8.13 -9.22
C ASP A 403 28.30 9.60 -9.47
N ASN A 404 27.69 10.20 -10.49
CA ASN A 404 27.88 11.58 -10.91
C ASN A 404 26.79 12.53 -10.41
N THR A 405 25.99 12.13 -9.41
CA THR A 405 25.01 13.01 -8.79
C THR A 405 25.70 14.17 -8.06
N PRO A 406 25.10 15.37 -8.00
CA PRO A 406 25.66 16.50 -7.27
C PRO A 406 26.01 16.15 -5.82
N GLU A 407 25.18 15.33 -5.17
CA GLU A 407 25.36 14.88 -3.79
C GLU A 407 26.58 13.96 -3.65
N ALA A 408 26.82 13.08 -4.63
CA ALA A 408 28.00 12.20 -4.65
C ALA A 408 29.28 13.01 -4.88
N LEU A 409 29.23 14.00 -5.76
CA LEU A 409 30.37 14.93 -6.00
C LEU A 409 30.69 15.74 -4.77
N ILE A 410 29.70 16.30 -4.07
CA ILE A 410 29.90 17.05 -2.82
C ILE A 410 30.55 16.14 -1.77
N ARG A 411 30.07 14.89 -1.60
CA ARG A 411 30.70 13.94 -0.65
C ARG A 411 32.14 13.64 -0.99
N ARG A 412 32.47 13.48 -2.29
CA ARG A 412 33.86 13.26 -2.74
C ARG A 412 34.74 14.46 -2.49
N ILE A 413 34.24 15.69 -2.71
CA ILE A 413 34.91 16.94 -2.39
C ILE A 413 35.16 17.03 -0.88
N THR A 414 34.13 16.82 -0.06
CA THR A 414 34.26 16.85 1.42
C THR A 414 35.25 15.79 1.94
N ALA A 415 35.26 14.60 1.33
CA ALA A 415 36.22 13.54 1.69
C ALA A 415 37.66 13.94 1.32
N LEU A 416 37.86 14.63 0.19
CA LEU A 416 39.19 15.18 -0.19
C LEU A 416 39.60 16.33 0.72
N GLU A 417 38.71 17.22 1.11
CA GLU A 417 38.96 18.31 2.05
C GLU A 417 39.36 17.79 3.44
N HIS A 418 38.68 16.74 3.93
CA HIS A 418 39.01 16.10 5.21
C HIS A 418 40.16 15.12 5.13
N GLY A 419 40.48 14.58 3.96
CA GLY A 419 41.61 13.65 3.71
C GLY A 419 42.91 14.35 3.33
N GLY A 420 42.88 15.64 3.09
CA GLY A 420 44.02 16.44 2.58
C GLY A 420 45.08 16.85 3.58
N VAL A 421 45.13 16.25 4.78
CA VAL A 421 46.24 16.50 5.74
C VAL A 421 46.99 15.19 5.99
N ARG A 422 47.56 14.59 4.95
CA ARG A 422 48.78 13.76 5.05
C ARG A 422 49.88 14.54 4.36
N GLN A 423 50.67 15.25 5.17
CA GLN A 423 51.97 15.78 4.76
C GLN A 423 52.82 14.65 4.17
N SER A 424 53.01 14.65 2.86
CA SER A 424 54.06 13.91 2.23
C SER A 424 55.36 14.60 2.61
N THR A 425 56.08 14.04 3.58
CA THR A 425 57.46 14.39 3.89
C THR A 425 58.27 13.97 2.65
N ILE A 426 58.55 14.95 1.78
CA ILE A 426 59.56 14.77 0.73
C ILE A 426 60.91 14.84 1.43
N GLN A 427 61.56 13.68 1.60
CA GLN A 427 62.97 13.61 1.88
C GLN A 427 63.74 14.05 0.62
N GLN A 428 64.30 15.26 0.70
CA GLN A 428 65.32 15.72 -0.22
C GLN A 428 66.60 14.93 0.06
N ASN A 429 66.93 14.00 -0.82
CA ASN A 429 68.28 13.54 -0.95
C ASN A 429 68.98 14.41 -2.00
N HIS A 430 69.85 15.27 -1.52
CA HIS A 430 70.87 15.97 -2.29
C HIS A 430 71.95 14.95 -2.67
N GLU A 431 72.16 14.68 -3.95
CA GLU A 431 73.49 14.33 -4.49
C GLU A 431 73.68 15.13 -5.76
N ILE A 432 74.74 15.94 -5.66
CA ILE A 432 75.33 16.78 -6.68
C ILE A 432 76.14 15.90 -7.60
N SER A 433 75.93 15.99 -8.92
CA SER A 433 77.01 15.79 -9.86
C SER A 433 76.88 16.75 -11.04
N ASP A 434 77.91 17.59 -11.14
CA ASP A 434 78.22 18.49 -12.24
C ASP A 434 78.35 17.72 -13.56
N SER A 435 77.76 18.19 -14.62
CA SER A 435 78.46 18.47 -15.90
C SER A 435 77.50 18.82 -17.02
N ASP A 436 77.83 19.89 -17.62
CA ASP A 436 77.79 20.39 -19.00
C ASP A 436 76.77 21.43 -19.39
N ARG A 437 77.43 22.60 -19.47
CA ARG A 437 76.98 23.79 -20.24
C ARG A 437 77.00 23.51 -21.75
N LYS A 438 76.01 23.96 -22.46
CA LYS A 438 76.13 24.71 -23.73
C LYS A 438 74.76 25.10 -24.21
N SER A 439 74.42 26.35 -24.11
CA SER A 439 74.20 27.41 -25.15
C SER A 439 73.40 26.99 -26.37
N THR A 440 72.29 27.65 -26.59
CA THR A 440 72.13 28.51 -27.73
C THR A 440 70.83 29.38 -27.58
N ARG A 441 71.05 30.68 -27.75
CA ARG A 441 70.02 31.77 -27.88
C ARG A 441 69.42 31.74 -29.28
N LEU A 442 68.25 32.43 -29.35
CA LEU A 442 67.78 33.33 -30.42
C LEU A 442 66.34 33.05 -30.78
N ASN A 443 65.56 33.97 -30.57
CA ASN A 443 64.97 35.17 -31.24
C ASN A 443 63.52 34.90 -31.64
N SER A 444 62.73 35.74 -31.16
CA SER A 444 62.09 37.03 -31.50
C SER A 444 60.77 36.94 -32.19
N SER A 445 59.79 37.55 -31.54
CA SER A 445 58.85 38.57 -31.99
C SER A 445 58.00 38.29 -33.24
N HIS A 446 56.67 38.49 -33.09
CA HIS A 446 55.81 39.45 -33.74
C HIS A 446 54.35 39.22 -33.32
N SER A 447 53.74 40.05 -32.60
CA SER A 447 52.80 41.16 -32.84
C SER A 447 51.93 41.01 -34.09
N ALA A 448 50.59 40.95 -33.87
CA ALA A 448 49.58 41.77 -34.54
C ALA A 448 48.16 41.39 -34.12
N LYS A 449 47.51 42.24 -33.45
CA LYS A 449 46.24 42.95 -33.60
C LYS A 449 45.39 42.54 -34.82
N SER A 450 44.08 42.24 -34.62
CA SER A 450 42.98 43.14 -35.00
C SER A 450 41.63 42.45 -34.97
N ARG A 451 40.69 43.06 -34.21
CA ARG A 451 39.41 43.59 -34.66
C ARG A 451 38.26 42.62 -34.92
N MET A 452 37.28 42.84 -34.04
CA MET A 452 35.86 42.65 -34.36
C MET A 452 35.41 43.47 -35.59
N PRO A 453 34.30 43.13 -36.23
CA PRO A 453 33.05 43.79 -35.87
C PRO A 453 31.81 42.91 -35.82
N SER A 454 30.90 43.29 -35.00
CA SER A 454 29.49 43.44 -34.81
C SER A 454 28.57 43.35 -36.05
N SER A 455 27.36 42.87 -35.72
CA SER A 455 26.03 43.14 -36.30
C SER A 455 25.57 42.37 -37.55
N ALA A 456 24.57 41.55 -37.41
CA ALA A 456 23.16 41.76 -37.76
C ALA A 456 22.32 40.68 -37.13
#